data_c2e7e02ff04030379db31f6f8ae82701
#
_entry.id   c2e7e02ff04030379db31f6f8ae82701
#
_cell.length_a   1.000
_cell.length_b   1.000
_cell.length_c   1.000
_cell.angle_alpha   90.00
_cell.angle_beta   90.00
_cell.angle_gamma   90.00
#
_symmetry.space_group_name_H-M   'P 1'
#
loop_
_entity.id
_entity.type
_entity.pdbx_description
1 polymer ?
#
loop_
_entity_poly.entity_id
_entity_poly.type
_entity_poly.pdbx_seq_one_letter_code
_entity_poly.pdbx_strand_id
1 'polypeptide(L)'
;IPQLFELSQQKVSFLERIRQVIEIHFSILQQNPKLPRMILNELGTDPKRTEWLRSLLLEKAKPYYMQFEEERKQAIQNGEIRPIEPITLLLDILSMNAFIFLVYPSFCNITGIELGDFEKVAETRKKEVITLITNGLRP
;
A
#
# COMPACT_ATOMS: atom_id res chain seq x y z
N ILE A 1 -8.96 11.69 5.34
CA ILE A 1 -8.02 11.61 4.22
C ILE A 1 -7.29 12.95 3.98
N PRO A 2 -7.03 13.75 5.02
CA PRO A 2 -6.26 14.98 4.84
C PRO A 2 -4.87 14.76 4.28
N GLN A 3 -4.23 13.64 4.64
CA GLN A 3 -2.89 13.28 4.15
C GLN A 3 -2.87 13.07 2.64
N LEU A 4 -3.88 12.41 2.09
CA LEU A 4 -3.98 12.20 0.65
C LEU A 4 -4.15 13.53 -0.09
N PHE A 5 -4.96 14.43 0.46
CA PHE A 5 -5.15 15.74 -0.12
C PHE A 5 -3.84 16.52 -0.18
N GLU A 6 -3.11 16.59 0.93
CA GLU A 6 -1.83 17.29 0.97
C GLU A 6 -0.84 16.74 -0.03
N LEU A 7 -0.74 15.41 -0.13
CA LEU A 7 0.17 14.77 -1.07
C LEU A 7 -0.24 15.01 -2.51
N SER A 8 -1.54 15.02 -2.80
CA SER A 8 -2.04 15.25 -4.15
C SER A 8 -1.66 16.61 -4.70
N GLN A 9 -1.41 17.60 -3.82
CA GLN A 9 -1.01 18.95 -4.19
C GLN A 9 0.48 19.09 -4.50
N GLN A 10 1.29 18.12 -4.12
CA GLN A 10 2.73 18.15 -4.35
C GLN A 10 3.08 17.67 -5.75
N LYS A 11 3.96 18.41 -6.42
CA LYS A 11 4.54 18.00 -7.71
C LYS A 11 5.81 17.24 -7.44
N VAL A 12 5.77 15.94 -7.66
CA VAL A 12 6.90 15.05 -7.41
C VAL A 12 7.04 14.07 -8.57
N SER A 13 8.19 13.41 -8.70
CA SER A 13 8.36 12.33 -9.65
C SER A 13 7.40 11.18 -9.31
N PHE A 14 7.12 10.33 -10.29
CA PHE A 14 6.22 9.20 -10.03
C PHE A 14 6.81 8.21 -9.01
N LEU A 15 8.12 7.97 -9.06
CA LEU A 15 8.76 7.10 -8.08
C LEU A 15 8.66 7.67 -6.66
N GLU A 16 8.78 9.00 -6.53
CA GLU A 16 8.55 9.65 -5.23
C GLU A 16 7.09 9.54 -4.80
N ARG A 17 6.15 9.64 -5.74
CA ARG A 17 4.74 9.42 -5.45
C ARG A 17 4.49 8.01 -4.95
N ILE A 18 5.10 7.01 -5.56
CA ILE A 18 5.01 5.62 -5.11
C ILE A 18 5.53 5.49 -3.68
N ARG A 19 6.68 6.08 -3.38
CA ARG A 19 7.21 6.07 -2.01
C ARG A 19 6.21 6.63 -1.01
N GLN A 20 5.61 7.77 -1.34
CA GLN A 20 4.60 8.41 -0.48
C GLN A 20 3.37 7.52 -0.27
N VAL A 21 2.88 6.90 -1.32
CA VAL A 21 1.72 6.00 -1.24
C VAL A 21 2.03 4.80 -0.35
N ILE A 22 3.20 4.20 -0.52
CA ILE A 22 3.64 3.07 0.31
C ILE A 22 3.70 3.49 1.78
N GLU A 23 4.32 4.64 2.07
CA GLU A 23 4.46 5.12 3.45
C GLU A 23 3.12 5.41 4.10
N ILE A 24 2.20 6.05 3.39
CA ILE A 24 0.87 6.34 3.94
C ILE A 24 0.11 5.05 4.24
N HIS A 25 0.08 4.14 3.29
CA HIS A 25 -0.62 2.87 3.48
C HIS A 25 0.00 2.09 4.65
N PHE A 26 1.33 2.02 4.70
CA PHE A 26 2.02 1.34 5.78
C PHE A 26 1.73 1.98 7.14
N SER A 27 1.71 3.31 7.20
CA SER A 27 1.38 4.04 8.42
C SER A 27 -0.04 3.74 8.91
N ILE A 28 -1.01 3.65 7.99
CA ILE A 28 -2.38 3.28 8.34
C ILE A 28 -2.40 1.88 8.96
N LEU A 29 -1.64 0.94 8.41
CA LEU A 29 -1.55 -0.42 8.96
C LEU A 29 -0.85 -0.44 10.31
N GLN A 30 0.17 0.38 10.51
CA GLN A 30 0.83 0.49 11.82
C GLN A 30 -0.12 1.01 12.90
N GLN A 31 -0.98 1.94 12.55
CA GLN A 31 -1.99 2.47 13.47
C GLN A 31 -3.16 1.51 13.68
N ASN A 32 -3.38 0.61 12.73
CA ASN A 32 -4.49 -0.34 12.75
C ASN A 32 -4.00 -1.74 12.37
N PRO A 33 -3.15 -2.38 13.20
CA PRO A 33 -2.47 -3.62 12.79
C PRO A 33 -3.41 -4.80 12.57
N LYS A 34 -4.63 -4.74 13.09
CA LYS A 34 -5.64 -5.79 12.89
C LYS A 34 -6.48 -5.58 11.64
N LEU A 35 -6.34 -4.43 10.97
CA LEU A 35 -7.15 -4.09 9.81
C LEU A 35 -7.01 -5.09 8.65
N PRO A 36 -5.80 -5.54 8.26
CA PRO A 36 -5.68 -6.50 7.16
C PRO A 36 -6.44 -7.80 7.41
N ARG A 37 -6.35 -8.34 8.63
CA ARG A 37 -7.07 -9.57 8.98
C ARG A 37 -8.58 -9.37 8.99
N MET A 38 -9.02 -8.23 9.51
CA MET A 38 -10.44 -7.88 9.51
C MET A 38 -10.98 -7.81 8.08
N ILE A 39 -10.25 -7.16 7.17
CA ILE A 39 -10.65 -7.08 5.76
C ILE A 39 -10.76 -8.47 5.15
N LEU A 40 -9.75 -9.33 5.34
CA LEU A 40 -9.78 -10.68 4.79
C LEU A 40 -10.94 -11.53 5.35
N ASN A 41 -11.21 -11.41 6.65
CA ASN A 41 -12.23 -12.22 7.29
C ASN A 41 -13.64 -11.76 6.99
N GLU A 42 -13.86 -10.46 6.82
CA GLU A 42 -15.19 -9.87 6.74
C GLU A 42 -15.63 -9.49 5.33
N LEU A 43 -14.69 -9.20 4.44
CA LEU A 43 -15.01 -8.97 3.04
C LEU A 43 -15.48 -10.27 2.39
N GLY A 44 -16.72 -10.29 1.97
CA GLY A 44 -17.34 -11.48 1.37
C GLY A 44 -18.21 -12.28 2.33
N THR A 45 -18.16 -12.02 3.65
CA THR A 45 -19.02 -12.69 4.63
C THR A 45 -20.12 -11.78 5.16
N ASP A 46 -19.89 -10.46 5.15
CA ASP A 46 -20.87 -9.47 5.59
C ASP A 46 -21.14 -8.45 4.47
N PRO A 47 -22.31 -8.58 3.78
CA PRO A 47 -22.63 -7.66 2.69
C PRO A 47 -22.70 -6.19 3.10
N LYS A 48 -23.11 -5.88 4.32
CA LYS A 48 -23.19 -4.49 4.80
C LYS A 48 -21.83 -3.87 4.93
N ARG A 49 -20.83 -4.61 5.44
CA ARG A 49 -19.46 -4.11 5.59
C ARG A 49 -18.78 -3.97 4.25
N THR A 50 -19.01 -4.90 3.34
CA THR A 50 -18.52 -4.82 1.96
C THR A 50 -19.05 -3.57 1.29
N GLU A 51 -20.35 -3.30 1.43
CA GLU A 51 -20.96 -2.10 0.84
C GLU A 51 -20.42 -0.81 1.47
N TRP A 52 -20.23 -0.79 2.77
CA TRP A 52 -19.64 0.36 3.46
C TRP A 52 -18.22 0.66 2.93
N LEU A 53 -17.37 -0.37 2.84
CA LEU A 53 -16.01 -0.21 2.36
C LEU A 53 -15.99 0.23 0.90
N ARG A 54 -16.86 -0.36 0.08
CA ARG A 54 -17.03 0.02 -1.32
C ARG A 54 -17.38 1.49 -1.48
N SER A 55 -18.38 1.96 -0.72
CA SER A 55 -18.78 3.37 -0.73
C SER A 55 -17.63 4.28 -0.33
N LEU A 56 -16.89 3.92 0.72
CA LEU A 56 -15.73 4.68 1.18
C LEU A 56 -14.67 4.80 0.08
N LEU A 57 -14.33 3.69 -0.56
CA LEU A 57 -13.31 3.65 -1.59
C LEU A 57 -13.76 4.41 -2.85
N LEU A 58 -14.98 4.17 -3.31
CA LEU A 58 -15.46 4.78 -4.55
C LEU A 58 -15.74 6.27 -4.40
N GLU A 59 -16.27 6.71 -3.28
CA GLU A 59 -16.67 8.10 -3.10
C GLU A 59 -15.52 9.00 -2.64
N LYS A 60 -14.70 8.52 -1.70
CA LYS A 60 -13.69 9.36 -1.06
C LYS A 60 -12.30 9.21 -1.68
N ALA A 61 -11.93 8.01 -2.08
CA ALA A 61 -10.59 7.76 -2.62
C ALA A 61 -10.52 7.88 -4.14
N LYS A 62 -11.65 7.83 -4.84
CA LYS A 62 -11.69 7.84 -6.30
C LYS A 62 -10.92 9.01 -6.95
N PRO A 63 -11.08 10.27 -6.49
CA PRO A 63 -10.33 11.38 -7.12
C PRO A 63 -8.82 11.19 -7.03
N TYR A 64 -8.32 10.68 -5.90
CA TYR A 64 -6.89 10.44 -5.71
C TYR A 64 -6.40 9.29 -6.57
N TYR A 65 -7.22 8.24 -6.68
CA TYR A 65 -6.92 7.12 -7.57
C TYR A 65 -6.84 7.57 -9.03
N MET A 66 -7.77 8.41 -9.47
CA MET A 66 -7.77 8.91 -10.84
C MET A 66 -6.54 9.78 -11.13
N GLN A 67 -6.13 10.62 -10.18
CA GLN A 67 -4.91 11.42 -10.31
C GLN A 67 -3.68 10.51 -10.38
N PHE A 68 -3.61 9.51 -9.51
CA PHE A 68 -2.52 8.54 -9.50
C PHE A 68 -2.43 7.81 -10.83
N GLU A 69 -3.57 7.41 -11.39
CA GLU A 69 -3.63 6.76 -12.70
C GLU A 69 -3.10 7.65 -13.81
N GLU A 70 -3.46 8.92 -13.80
CA GLU A 70 -2.97 9.87 -14.79
C GLU A 70 -1.45 10.04 -14.66
N GLU A 71 -0.95 10.15 -13.43
CA GLU A 71 0.48 10.23 -13.16
C GLU A 71 1.22 8.97 -13.64
N ARG A 72 0.61 7.78 -13.43
CA ARG A 72 1.18 6.52 -13.90
C ARG A 72 1.32 6.48 -15.42
N LYS A 73 0.26 6.83 -16.13
CA LYS A 73 0.27 6.86 -17.60
C LYS A 73 1.33 7.82 -18.12
N GLN A 74 1.43 8.98 -17.52
CA GLN A 74 2.41 9.99 -17.92
C GLN A 74 3.84 9.50 -17.67
N ALA A 75 4.06 8.85 -16.53
CA ALA A 75 5.38 8.30 -16.20
C ALA A 75 5.81 7.20 -17.18
N ILE A 76 4.88 6.37 -17.65
CA ILE A 76 5.16 5.35 -18.68
C ILE A 76 5.52 6.03 -19.99
N GLN A 77 4.74 7.03 -20.41
CA GLN A 77 5.00 7.76 -21.66
C GLN A 77 6.35 8.46 -21.64
N ASN A 78 6.74 9.02 -20.50
CA ASN A 78 8.00 9.75 -20.34
C ASN A 78 9.20 8.84 -20.14
N GLY A 79 9.01 7.52 -20.08
CA GLY A 79 10.10 6.57 -19.84
C GLY A 79 10.61 6.58 -18.41
N GLU A 80 9.88 7.18 -17.48
CA GLU A 80 10.24 7.24 -16.07
C GLU A 80 10.10 5.88 -15.39
N ILE A 81 9.07 5.13 -15.76
CA ILE A 81 8.84 3.77 -15.29
C ILE A 81 8.58 2.83 -16.46
N ARG A 82 8.77 1.52 -16.22
CA ARG A 82 8.38 0.50 -17.19
C ARG A 82 6.84 0.42 -17.28
N PRO A 83 6.30 -0.08 -18.39
CA PRO A 83 4.87 -0.36 -18.46
C PRO A 83 4.44 -1.34 -17.37
N ILE A 84 3.36 -1.00 -16.67
CA ILE A 84 2.77 -1.84 -15.64
C ILE A 84 1.29 -1.54 -15.56
N GLU A 85 0.47 -2.59 -15.47
CA GLU A 85 -0.96 -2.43 -15.31
C GLU A 85 -1.32 -1.85 -13.94
N PRO A 86 -2.35 -1.00 -13.85
CA PRO A 86 -2.67 -0.34 -12.58
C PRO A 86 -3.02 -1.31 -11.46
N ILE A 87 -3.77 -2.37 -11.77
CA ILE A 87 -4.16 -3.34 -10.74
C ILE A 87 -2.94 -4.13 -10.24
N THR A 88 -1.98 -4.43 -11.12
CA THR A 88 -0.75 -5.12 -10.73
C THR A 88 0.06 -4.26 -9.76
N LEU A 89 0.24 -2.98 -10.08
CA LEU A 89 0.96 -2.05 -9.20
C LEU A 89 0.26 -1.89 -7.85
N LEU A 90 -1.06 -1.74 -7.87
CA LEU A 90 -1.84 -1.60 -6.64
C LEU A 90 -1.71 -2.85 -5.76
N LEU A 91 -1.83 -4.04 -6.35
CA LEU A 91 -1.70 -5.29 -5.61
C LEU A 91 -0.30 -5.47 -5.05
N ASP A 92 0.74 -5.07 -5.78
CA ASP A 92 2.11 -5.11 -5.28
C ASP A 92 2.25 -4.27 -4.00
N ILE A 93 1.75 -3.04 -4.02
CA ILE A 93 1.82 -2.16 -2.86
C ILE A 93 1.03 -2.73 -1.68
N LEU A 94 -0.22 -3.09 -1.91
CA LEU A 94 -1.11 -3.55 -0.84
C LEU A 94 -0.62 -4.84 -0.21
N SER A 95 -0.23 -5.82 -1.04
CA SER A 95 0.19 -7.13 -0.54
C SER A 95 1.52 -7.06 0.20
N MET A 96 2.49 -6.35 -0.34
CA MET A 96 3.81 -6.25 0.28
C MET A 96 3.76 -5.48 1.60
N ASN A 97 2.90 -4.48 1.70
CA ASN A 97 2.74 -3.74 2.96
C ASN A 97 1.98 -4.55 4.01
N ALA A 98 0.95 -5.27 3.62
CA ALA A 98 0.04 -5.91 4.56
C ALA A 98 0.56 -7.23 5.14
N PHE A 99 1.41 -7.94 4.41
CA PHE A 99 1.75 -9.32 4.74
C PHE A 99 2.39 -9.45 6.13
N ILE A 100 3.30 -8.54 6.50
CA ILE A 100 3.97 -8.59 7.80
C ILE A 100 2.98 -8.48 8.97
N PHE A 101 1.91 -7.69 8.81
CA PHE A 101 0.89 -7.54 9.85
C PHE A 101 0.02 -8.79 10.00
N LEU A 102 -0.11 -9.56 8.92
CA LEU A 102 -0.89 -10.80 8.95
C LEU A 102 -0.12 -11.97 9.55
N VAL A 103 1.18 -12.07 9.29
CA VAL A 103 1.92 -13.31 9.54
C VAL A 103 2.97 -13.21 10.62
N TYR A 104 3.30 -12.02 11.13
CA TYR A 104 4.44 -11.87 12.02
C TYR A 104 4.40 -12.79 13.24
N PRO A 105 3.31 -12.85 14.04
CA PRO A 105 3.29 -13.75 15.19
C PRO A 105 3.41 -15.21 14.78
N SER A 106 2.72 -15.62 13.71
CA SER A 106 2.77 -17.00 13.21
C SER A 106 4.15 -17.35 12.68
N PHE A 107 4.80 -16.42 11.98
CA PHE A 107 6.14 -16.60 11.47
C PHE A 107 7.14 -16.87 12.62
N CYS A 108 7.09 -16.06 13.67
CA CYS A 108 7.95 -16.25 14.82
C CYS A 108 7.70 -17.60 15.52
N ASN A 109 6.43 -17.98 15.64
CA ASN A 109 6.05 -19.25 16.27
C ASN A 109 6.48 -20.47 15.45
N ILE A 110 6.35 -20.40 14.13
CA ILE A 110 6.67 -21.53 13.23
C ILE A 110 8.18 -21.67 13.07
N THR A 111 8.89 -20.59 12.88
CA THR A 111 10.32 -20.63 12.57
C THR A 111 11.20 -20.65 13.80
N GLY A 112 10.67 -20.24 14.96
CA GLY A 112 11.46 -20.04 16.18
C GLY A 112 12.42 -18.86 16.10
N ILE A 113 12.33 -18.05 15.05
CA ILE A 113 13.20 -16.89 14.87
C ILE A 113 12.60 -15.70 15.61
N GLU A 114 13.37 -15.11 16.51
CA GLU A 114 13.00 -13.84 17.12
C GLU A 114 13.61 -12.72 16.30
N LEU A 115 12.72 -11.93 15.65
CA LEU A 115 13.14 -10.81 14.83
C LEU A 115 13.26 -9.51 15.65
N GLY A 116 13.00 -9.59 16.95
CA GLY A 116 13.06 -8.45 17.86
C GLY A 116 11.75 -7.69 17.95
N ASP A 117 11.85 -6.40 18.29
CA ASP A 117 10.70 -5.52 18.43
C ASP A 117 9.96 -5.38 17.09
N PHE A 118 8.64 -5.59 17.10
CA PHE A 118 7.82 -5.51 15.90
C PHE A 118 7.91 -4.14 15.22
N GLU A 119 8.00 -3.06 15.99
CA GLU A 119 8.12 -1.71 15.40
C GLU A 119 9.39 -1.59 14.54
N LYS A 120 10.50 -2.16 15.01
CA LYS A 120 11.76 -2.16 14.25
C LYS A 120 11.66 -3.05 13.01
N VAL A 121 11.03 -4.20 13.15
CA VAL A 121 10.81 -5.12 12.04
C VAL A 121 9.93 -4.46 10.99
N ALA A 122 8.87 -3.79 11.42
CA ALA A 122 7.96 -3.07 10.53
C ALA A 122 8.67 -1.95 9.77
N GLU A 123 9.50 -1.16 10.45
CA GLU A 123 10.28 -0.10 9.81
C GLU A 123 11.25 -0.64 8.76
N THR A 124 11.95 -1.72 9.08
CA THR A 124 12.84 -2.40 8.14
C THR A 124 12.06 -2.91 6.93
N ARG A 125 10.89 -3.50 7.19
CA ARG A 125 10.03 -4.02 6.12
C ARG A 125 9.52 -2.91 5.22
N LYS A 126 9.10 -1.79 5.79
CA LYS A 126 8.65 -0.62 5.02
C LYS A 126 9.72 -0.14 4.05
N LYS A 127 10.94 0.03 4.54
CA LYS A 127 12.06 0.47 3.71
C LYS A 127 12.35 -0.51 2.58
N GLU A 128 12.27 -1.81 2.87
CA GLU A 128 12.49 -2.85 1.87
C GLU A 128 11.39 -2.84 0.80
N VAL A 129 10.14 -2.66 1.19
CA VAL A 129 9.03 -2.56 0.23
C VAL A 129 9.24 -1.38 -0.71
N ILE A 130 9.62 -0.22 -0.17
CA ILE A 130 9.91 0.96 -0.99
C ILE A 130 11.02 0.65 -1.98
N THR A 131 12.11 0.05 -1.53
CA THR A 131 13.25 -0.29 -2.38
C THR A 131 12.85 -1.26 -3.49
N LEU A 132 12.15 -2.34 -3.14
CA LEU A 132 11.77 -3.36 -4.12
C LEU A 132 10.82 -2.81 -5.18
N ILE A 133 9.81 -2.07 -4.76
CA ILE A 133 8.80 -1.55 -5.71
C ILE A 133 9.41 -0.45 -6.58
N THR A 134 10.11 0.51 -6.00
CA THR A 134 10.68 1.60 -6.80
C THR A 134 11.75 1.09 -7.76
N ASN A 135 12.62 0.17 -7.33
CA ASN A 135 13.60 -0.44 -8.22
C ASN A 135 12.93 -1.30 -9.30
N GLY A 136 11.87 -2.02 -8.93
CA GLY A 136 11.12 -2.85 -9.88
C GLY A 136 10.39 -2.05 -10.95
N LEU A 137 10.10 -0.78 -10.70
CA LEU A 137 9.44 0.11 -11.68
C LEU A 137 10.42 0.78 -12.65
N ARG A 138 11.71 0.74 -12.40
CA ARG A 138 12.69 1.36 -13.29
C ARG A 138 12.63 0.73 -14.66
N PRO A 139 12.80 1.56 -15.72
CA PRO A 139 12.78 1.03 -17.10
C PRO A 139 13.87 0.02 -17.36
#